data_a21d5c3e086d8d1a4385f30ff7a2905c
#
_entry.id   a21d5c3e086d8d1a4385f30ff7a2905c
#
_cell.length_a   1.000
_cell.length_b   1.000
_cell.length_c   1.000
_cell.angle_alpha   90.00
_cell.angle_beta   90.00
_cell.angle_gamma   90.00
#
_symmetry.space_group_name_H-M   'P 1'
#
loop_
_entity.id
_entity.type
_entity.pdbx_description
1 polymer ?
#
loop_
_entity_poly.entity_id
_entity_poly.type
_entity_poly.pdbx_seq_one_letter_code
_entity_poly.pdbx_strand_id
1 'polypeptide(L)'
;MSQRQQAATKKKPQRTCLGCREVRNKNELVRIVRTPEGEVIVDARGRANGRGAYICSNAECLRKAVRTKALERALKVEIPEAIIESLARDIEQ
;
A
#
# COMPACT_ATOMS: atom_id res chain seq x y z
N MET A 1 -3.35 -11.98 -31.49
CA MET A 1 -3.12 -11.79 -31.09
C MET A 1 -2.85 -11.31 -30.48
N SER A 2 -2.76 -11.21 -30.18
CA SER A 2 -2.42 -10.79 -29.49
C SER A 2 -2.23 -10.19 -28.81
N GLN A 3 -2.35 -10.27 -28.70
CA GLN A 3 -2.17 -9.84 -28.05
C GLN A 3 -1.68 -9.51 -27.28
N ARG A 4 -1.49 -9.85 -27.08
CA ARG A 4 -0.91 -9.74 -26.33
C ARG A 4 -0.32 -9.01 -26.02
N GLN A 5 -0.25 -8.79 -26.10
CA GLN A 5 0.34 -8.19 -25.81
C GLN A 5 0.58 -7.49 -25.14
N GLN A 6 0.40 -7.56 -25.01
CA GLN A 6 0.63 -7.09 -24.39
C GLN A 6 1.11 -6.73 -23.65
N ALA A 7 1.21 -7.02 -23.59
CA ALA A 7 1.72 -6.93 -22.96
C ALA A 7 2.28 -6.47 -22.38
N ALA A 8 2.37 -6.65 -22.34
CA ALA A 8 2.91 -6.44 -21.88
C ALA A 8 3.35 -5.79 -21.47
N THR A 9 3.41 -6.01 -21.59
CA THR A 9 3.84 -5.40 -21.38
C THR A 9 4.22 -4.65 -20.61
N LYS A 10 4.93 -4.55 -20.54
CA LYS A 10 5.37 -3.82 -19.83
C LYS A 10 4.54 -3.13 -19.05
N LYS A 11 3.78 -3.68 -18.52
CA LYS A 11 2.86 -3.05 -17.86
C LYS A 11 3.32 -2.66 -16.55
N LYS A 12 2.75 -1.72 -15.91
CA LYS A 12 3.04 -1.33 -14.57
C LYS A 12 2.59 -2.41 -13.61
N PRO A 13 3.36 -2.69 -12.58
CA PRO A 13 2.94 -3.70 -11.61
C PRO A 13 1.64 -3.29 -10.94
N GLN A 14 0.84 -4.27 -10.62
CA GLN A 14 -0.45 -4.04 -9.97
C GLN A 14 -0.43 -4.61 -8.58
N ARG A 15 -1.17 -3.98 -7.69
CA ARG A 15 -1.29 -4.40 -6.30
C ARG A 15 -2.72 -4.23 -5.84
N THR A 16 -3.05 -4.86 -4.73
CA THR A 16 -4.39 -4.80 -4.20
C THR A 16 -4.47 -3.85 -3.03
N CYS A 17 -5.42 -2.93 -3.06
CA CYS A 17 -5.66 -2.03 -1.95
C CYS A 17 -6.28 -2.83 -0.80
N LEU A 18 -5.72 -2.69 0.39
CA LEU A 18 -6.22 -3.41 1.54
C LEU A 18 -7.49 -2.81 2.13
N GLY A 19 -7.85 -1.61 1.67
CA GLY A 19 -9.10 -1.01 2.09
C GLY A 19 -10.27 -1.45 1.25
N CYS A 20 -10.23 -1.15 -0.05
CA CYS A 20 -11.35 -1.45 -0.92
C CYS A 20 -11.21 -2.78 -1.67
N ARG A 21 -10.03 -3.39 -1.59
CA ARG A 21 -9.75 -4.69 -2.21
C ARG A 21 -9.73 -4.67 -3.73
N GLU A 22 -9.60 -3.49 -4.30
CA GLU A 22 -9.49 -3.40 -5.74
C GLU A 22 -8.04 -3.43 -6.18
N VAL A 23 -7.80 -3.96 -7.36
CA VAL A 23 -6.47 -4.03 -7.95
C VAL A 23 -6.22 -2.74 -8.71
N ARG A 24 -5.07 -2.12 -8.47
CA ARG A 24 -4.72 -0.88 -9.14
C ARG A 24 -3.24 -0.89 -9.47
N ASN A 25 -2.83 0.04 -10.30
CA ASN A 25 -1.42 0.20 -10.58
C ASN A 25 -0.69 0.62 -9.31
N LYS A 26 0.49 0.07 -9.13
CA LYS A 26 1.27 0.32 -7.93
C LYS A 26 1.47 1.82 -7.68
N ASN A 27 1.67 2.59 -8.75
CA ASN A 27 1.93 4.02 -8.58
C ASN A 27 0.68 4.82 -8.21
N GLU A 28 -0.48 4.18 -8.20
CA GLU A 28 -1.70 4.83 -7.73
C GLU A 28 -1.98 4.56 -6.28
N LEU A 29 -1.11 3.82 -5.63
CA LEU A 29 -1.32 3.38 -4.26
C LEU A 29 -0.24 3.92 -3.35
N VAL A 30 -0.56 4.00 -2.08
CA VAL A 30 0.41 4.34 -1.05
C VAL A 30 0.96 3.02 -0.50
N ARG A 31 2.28 2.95 -0.38
CA ARG A 31 2.94 1.74 0.11
C ARG A 31 3.39 1.93 1.54
N ILE A 32 3.02 1.00 2.39
CA ILE A 32 3.48 0.96 3.78
C ILE A 32 4.38 -0.27 3.90
N VAL A 33 5.53 -0.11 4.52
CA VAL A 33 6.54 -1.16 4.57
C VAL A 33 6.94 -1.44 6.00
N ARG A 34 7.08 -2.73 6.30
CA ARG A 34 7.77 -3.15 7.50
C ARG A 34 9.17 -3.51 7.08
N THR A 35 10.14 -2.77 7.57
CA THR A 35 11.54 -2.97 7.19
C THR A 35 12.08 -4.25 7.81
N PRO A 36 13.24 -4.72 7.33
CA PRO A 36 13.85 -5.90 7.95
C PRO A 36 14.15 -5.70 9.43
N GLU A 37 14.34 -4.44 9.86
CA GLU A 37 14.58 -4.14 11.26
C GLU A 37 13.29 -4.11 12.09
N GLY A 38 12.15 -4.26 11.45
CA GLY A 38 10.88 -4.27 12.15
C GLY A 38 10.18 -2.94 12.25
N GLU A 39 10.70 -1.93 11.60
CA GLU A 39 10.07 -0.61 11.61
C GLU A 39 9.00 -0.52 10.55
N VAL A 40 7.97 0.27 10.83
CA VAL A 40 6.92 0.53 9.86
C VAL A 40 7.12 1.94 9.32
N ILE A 41 7.20 2.06 8.01
CA ILE A 41 7.39 3.36 7.37
C ILE A 41 6.44 3.51 6.20
N VAL A 42 6.20 4.78 5.82
CA VAL A 42 5.49 5.09 4.59
C VAL A 42 6.54 5.25 3.50
N ASP A 43 6.45 4.43 2.47
CA ASP A 43 7.48 4.37 1.45
C ASP A 43 7.01 5.11 0.21
N ALA A 44 7.26 6.42 0.18
CA ALA A 44 6.78 7.27 -0.89
C ALA A 44 7.44 6.93 -2.23
N ARG A 45 8.64 6.41 -2.20
CA ARG A 45 9.35 6.11 -3.43
C ARG A 45 9.19 4.69 -3.92
N GLY A 46 8.67 3.81 -3.07
CA GLY A 46 8.47 2.44 -3.43
C GLY A 46 9.74 1.63 -3.49
N ARG A 47 10.79 2.07 -2.82
CA ARG A 47 12.10 1.42 -2.91
C ARG A 47 12.58 0.79 -1.62
N ALA A 48 11.86 0.98 -0.53
CA ALA A 48 12.33 0.46 0.75
C ALA A 48 12.23 -1.06 0.75
N ASN A 49 13.23 -1.70 1.33
CA ASN A 49 13.23 -3.14 1.50
C ASN A 49 12.27 -3.51 2.60
N GLY A 50 11.61 -4.63 2.42
CA GLY A 50 10.76 -5.16 3.47
C GLY A 50 9.44 -5.62 2.92
N ARG A 51 8.57 -5.96 3.85
CA ARG A 51 7.24 -6.44 3.51
C ARG A 51 6.34 -5.25 3.25
N GLY A 52 5.69 -5.22 2.10
CA GLY A 52 4.88 -4.07 1.71
C GLY A 52 3.40 -4.35 1.74
N ALA A 53 2.63 -3.30 1.99
CA ALA A 53 1.18 -3.34 1.91
C ALA A 53 0.74 -2.06 1.23
N TYR A 54 -0.41 -2.11 0.56
CA TYR A 54 -0.84 -1.01 -0.28
C TYR A 54 -2.27 -0.60 0.05
N ILE A 55 -2.51 0.70 -0.04
CA ILE A 55 -3.88 1.23 0.06
C ILE A 55 -4.03 2.36 -0.95
N CYS A 56 -5.27 2.60 -1.35
CA CYS A 56 -5.55 3.76 -2.19
C CYS A 56 -5.23 5.04 -1.42
N SER A 57 -4.94 6.09 -2.17
CA SER A 57 -4.63 7.38 -1.58
C SER A 57 -5.91 8.13 -1.24
N ASN A 58 -6.71 7.54 -0.36
CA ASN A 58 -7.92 8.22 0.12
C ASN A 58 -8.20 7.78 1.55
N ALA A 59 -8.93 8.64 2.26
CA ALA A 59 -9.17 8.46 3.69
C ALA A 59 -10.05 7.24 3.96
N GLU A 60 -10.97 6.96 3.05
CA GLU A 60 -11.87 5.83 3.23
C GLU A 60 -11.11 4.52 3.28
N CYS A 61 -10.19 4.34 2.33
CA CYS A 61 -9.42 3.10 2.27
C CYS A 61 -8.49 2.98 3.47
N LEU A 62 -7.88 4.09 3.88
CA LEU A 62 -7.05 4.08 5.08
C LEU A 62 -7.87 3.67 6.30
N ARG A 63 -9.01 4.31 6.48
CA ARG A 63 -9.85 4.04 7.63
C ARG A 63 -10.28 2.58 7.66
N LYS A 64 -10.67 2.06 6.51
CA LYS A 64 -11.12 0.69 6.43
C LYS A 64 -10.00 -0.29 6.70
N ALA A 65 -8.82 -0.02 6.14
CA ALA A 65 -7.68 -0.91 6.35
C ALA A 65 -7.25 -0.94 7.82
N VAL A 66 -7.35 0.19 8.50
CA VAL A 66 -7.02 0.25 9.92
C VAL A 66 -8.09 -0.45 10.75
N ARG A 67 -9.35 -0.17 10.46
CA ARG A 67 -10.45 -0.73 11.26
C ARG A 67 -10.49 -2.23 11.18
N THR A 68 -10.24 -2.78 10.01
CA THR A 68 -10.28 -4.23 9.82
C THR A 68 -8.96 -4.89 10.17
N LYS A 69 -7.96 -4.10 10.56
CA LYS A 69 -6.62 -4.59 10.88
C LYS A 69 -5.95 -5.26 9.69
N ALA A 70 -6.35 -4.89 8.49
CA ALA A 70 -5.80 -5.50 7.30
C ALA A 70 -4.31 -5.18 7.14
N LEU A 71 -3.91 -3.94 7.50
CA LEU A 71 -2.50 -3.58 7.43
C LEU A 71 -1.68 -4.39 8.42
N GLU A 72 -2.18 -4.54 9.65
CA GLU A 72 -1.45 -5.31 10.64
C GLU A 72 -1.29 -6.75 10.24
N ARG A 73 -2.35 -7.33 9.67
CA ARG A 73 -2.27 -8.70 9.22
C ARG A 73 -1.29 -8.86 8.05
N ALA A 74 -1.32 -7.93 7.14
CA ALA A 74 -0.45 -8.01 5.96
C ALA A 74 1.01 -7.86 6.34
N LEU A 75 1.31 -6.94 7.25
CA LEU A 75 2.68 -6.67 7.65
C LEU A 75 3.11 -7.48 8.87
N LYS A 76 2.17 -8.13 9.52
CA LYS A 76 2.42 -8.99 10.68
C LYS A 76 3.10 -8.22 11.80
N VAL A 77 2.63 -7.01 12.03
CA VAL A 77 3.16 -6.14 13.07
C VAL A 77 2.11 -5.09 13.36
N GLU A 78 2.10 -4.57 14.58
CA GLU A 78 1.21 -3.48 14.91
C GLU A 78 1.64 -2.23 14.18
N ILE A 79 0.67 -1.45 13.73
CA ILE A 79 0.97 -0.21 13.03
C ILE A 79 0.97 0.91 14.04
N PRO A 80 2.10 1.59 14.24
CA PRO A 80 2.14 2.70 15.20
C PRO A 80 1.16 3.80 14.82
N GLU A 81 0.57 4.40 15.84
CA GLU A 81 -0.39 5.46 15.61
C GLU A 81 0.22 6.61 14.83
N ALA A 82 1.50 6.89 15.07
CA ALA A 82 2.18 7.96 14.35
C ALA A 82 2.20 7.71 12.85
N ILE A 83 2.30 6.45 12.46
CA ILE A 83 2.29 6.11 11.04
C ILE A 83 0.90 6.31 10.46
N ILE A 84 -0.13 5.94 11.21
CA ILE A 84 -1.50 6.14 10.74
C ILE A 84 -1.78 7.62 10.58
N GLU A 85 -1.32 8.44 11.51
CA GLU A 85 -1.51 9.88 11.41
C GLU A 85 -0.76 10.48 10.23
N SER A 86 0.46 9.98 10.00
CA SER A 86 1.24 10.43 8.87
C SER A 86 0.54 10.10 7.56
N LEU A 87 -0.01 8.90 7.46
CA LEU A 87 -0.76 8.49 6.27
C LEU A 87 -1.98 9.37 6.06
N ALA A 88 -2.69 9.67 7.14
CA ALA A 88 -3.89 10.50 7.03
C ALA A 88 -3.53 11.89 6.51
N ARG A 89 -2.44 12.46 7.00
CA ARG A 89 -2.00 13.76 6.54
C ARG A 89 -1.60 13.74 5.07
N ASP A 90 -0.85 12.73 4.67
CA ASP A 90 -0.40 12.62 3.28
C ASP A 90 -1.57 12.44 2.34
N ILE A 91 -2.55 11.67 2.74
CA ILE A 91 -3.68 11.37 1.89
C ILE A 91 -4.60 12.58 1.75
N GLU A 92 -4.71 13.38 2.79
CA GLU A 92 -5.62 14.51 2.76
C GLU A 92 -5.05 15.76 2.09
N GLN A 93 -3.84 15.68 1.66
CA GLN A 93 -3.23 16.83 0.97
C GLN A 93 -3.69 16.99 -0.48
#